data_421656fd053a7ab00c9d7aa6ee4bd13b
#
_entry.id   421656fd053a7ab00c9d7aa6ee4bd13b
#
_cell.length_a   1.000
_cell.length_b   1.000
_cell.length_c   1.000
_cell.angle_alpha   90.00
_cell.angle_beta   90.00
_cell.angle_gamma   90.00
#
_symmetry.space_group_name_H-M   'P 1'
#
loop_
_entity.id
_entity.type
_entity.pdbx_description
1 polymer ?
#
loop_
_entity_poly.entity_id
_entity_poly.type
_entity_poly.pdbx_seq_one_letter_code
_entity_poly.pdbx_strand_id
1 'polypeptide(L)'
;MAKPRLTRDDPAPDRAPVILGRLKDEYPEARMALRYETPLECLVAVILSAQCTDARVNEVTASLFKKYRTAEDYLRVSESELAADIRPTGFFNQKARSIRGAARLIVEEFDGRVPDTMAGLLRLPGVARKTANIVQGNVYPVNAAADPDKGVAVDTHVKRLSNLLGFTSETDPAKIERDLMELLPREDWFPITYVLIEHGRAVCKARRPLCEACVVNDLCPSSLV
;
A
#
# COMPACT_ATOMS: atom_id res chain seq x y z
N MET A 1 -17.37 -2.59 -36.77
CA MET A 1 -16.64 -1.31 -36.75
C MET A 1 -15.60 -1.38 -35.65
N ALA A 2 -14.31 -1.16 -35.93
CA ALA A 2 -13.27 -1.08 -34.90
C ALA A 2 -13.57 0.13 -34.01
N LYS A 3 -13.48 -0.06 -32.65
CA LYS A 3 -13.56 1.08 -31.74
C LYS A 3 -12.43 2.06 -32.07
N PRO A 4 -12.69 3.39 -32.05
CA PRO A 4 -11.62 4.37 -32.26
C PRO A 4 -10.50 4.14 -31.23
N ARG A 5 -9.26 4.32 -31.66
CA ARG A 5 -8.10 4.19 -30.79
C ARG A 5 -8.09 5.36 -29.80
N LEU A 6 -8.08 5.04 -28.51
CA LEU A 6 -7.97 6.05 -27.45
C LEU A 6 -6.63 6.78 -27.51
N THR A 7 -6.66 8.04 -27.12
CA THR A 7 -5.53 8.96 -27.06
C THR A 7 -5.41 9.58 -25.66
N ARG A 8 -4.35 10.36 -25.42
CA ARG A 8 -4.14 11.09 -24.15
C ARG A 8 -5.19 12.18 -23.90
N ASP A 9 -5.89 12.64 -24.90
CA ASP A 9 -6.90 13.71 -24.83
C ASP A 9 -8.30 13.18 -24.48
N ASP A 10 -8.50 11.86 -24.54
CA ASP A 10 -9.75 11.23 -24.15
C ASP A 10 -9.98 11.31 -22.62
N PRO A 11 -11.25 11.28 -22.15
CA PRO A 11 -11.56 11.36 -20.72
C PRO A 11 -10.90 10.25 -19.91
N ALA A 12 -10.53 10.56 -18.65
CA ALA A 12 -9.91 9.60 -17.74
C ALA A 12 -10.73 8.30 -17.57
N PRO A 13 -12.07 8.32 -17.47
CA PRO A 13 -12.87 7.10 -17.39
C PRO A 13 -12.70 6.13 -18.56
N ASP A 14 -12.44 6.65 -19.76
CA ASP A 14 -12.22 5.82 -20.95
C ASP A 14 -10.79 5.25 -20.98
N ARG A 15 -9.80 6.05 -20.54
CA ARG A 15 -8.38 5.70 -20.57
C ARG A 15 -7.96 4.79 -19.41
N ALA A 16 -8.51 5.01 -18.21
CA ALA A 16 -8.05 4.36 -17.00
C ALA A 16 -8.12 2.82 -17.06
N PRO A 17 -9.18 2.17 -17.54
CA PRO A 17 -9.23 0.72 -17.68
C PRO A 17 -8.15 0.18 -18.63
N VAL A 18 -7.90 0.90 -19.74
CA VAL A 18 -6.88 0.49 -20.74
C VAL A 18 -5.48 0.67 -20.17
N ILE A 19 -5.21 1.80 -19.51
CA ILE A 19 -3.94 2.08 -18.84
C ILE A 19 -3.67 1.00 -17.78
N LEU A 20 -4.64 0.72 -16.92
CA LEU A 20 -4.48 -0.27 -15.86
C LEU A 20 -4.29 -1.68 -16.42
N GLY A 21 -5.02 -2.05 -17.48
CA GLY A 21 -4.83 -3.33 -18.17
C GLY A 21 -3.39 -3.49 -18.66
N ARG A 22 -2.86 -2.51 -19.41
CA ARG A 22 -1.47 -2.54 -19.91
C ARG A 22 -0.44 -2.58 -18.78
N LEU A 23 -0.67 -1.85 -17.68
CA LEU A 23 0.23 -1.87 -16.52
C LEU A 23 0.18 -3.21 -15.78
N LYS A 24 -0.97 -3.88 -15.70
CA LYS A 24 -1.06 -5.23 -15.13
C LYS A 24 -0.32 -6.25 -16.00
N ASP A 25 -0.44 -6.14 -17.31
CA ASP A 25 0.28 -7.00 -18.25
C ASP A 25 1.80 -6.79 -18.17
N GLU A 26 2.25 -5.54 -17.98
CA GLU A 26 3.67 -5.19 -17.82
C GLU A 26 4.24 -5.63 -16.46
N TYR A 27 3.41 -5.59 -15.39
CA TYR A 27 3.81 -5.93 -14.03
C TYR A 27 2.94 -7.02 -13.42
N PRO A 28 2.90 -8.25 -13.98
CA PRO A 28 2.03 -9.33 -13.51
C PRO A 28 2.35 -9.78 -12.08
N GLU A 29 3.58 -9.58 -11.63
CA GLU A 29 4.06 -9.91 -10.29
C GLU A 29 4.02 -8.74 -9.30
N ALA A 30 3.34 -7.62 -9.66
CA ALA A 30 3.24 -6.45 -8.80
C ALA A 30 2.55 -6.79 -7.47
N ARG A 31 3.32 -6.73 -6.38
CA ARG A 31 2.85 -7.07 -5.03
C ARG A 31 3.66 -6.35 -3.96
N MET A 32 3.25 -6.50 -2.72
CA MET A 32 3.99 -5.96 -1.59
C MET A 32 5.38 -6.61 -1.49
N ALA A 33 6.42 -5.77 -1.39
CA ALA A 33 7.81 -6.22 -1.28
C ALA A 33 8.20 -6.64 0.15
N LEU A 34 7.39 -6.32 1.17
CA LEU A 34 7.60 -6.73 2.55
C LEU A 34 7.35 -8.23 2.71
N ARG A 35 8.21 -8.90 3.50
CA ARG A 35 8.12 -10.34 3.77
C ARG A 35 7.39 -10.57 5.08
N TYR A 36 6.41 -11.44 5.07
CA TYR A 36 5.61 -11.85 6.22
C TYR A 36 4.97 -13.21 5.97
N GLU A 37 4.62 -13.92 7.02
CA GLU A 37 3.95 -15.22 6.97
C GLU A 37 2.55 -15.16 7.65
N THR A 38 2.37 -14.24 8.60
CA THR A 38 1.13 -14.09 9.36
C THR A 38 0.53 -12.68 9.24
N PRO A 39 -0.77 -12.51 9.53
CA PRO A 39 -1.40 -11.17 9.61
C PRO A 39 -0.70 -10.23 10.58
N LEU A 40 -0.21 -10.71 11.72
CA LEU A 40 0.52 -9.91 12.69
C LEU A 40 1.86 -9.43 12.13
N GLU A 41 2.59 -10.31 11.48
CA GLU A 41 3.85 -9.96 10.81
C GLU A 41 3.63 -8.93 9.71
N CYS A 42 2.57 -9.08 8.89
CA CYS A 42 2.19 -8.10 7.89
C CYS A 42 1.93 -6.73 8.53
N LEU A 43 1.10 -6.67 9.57
CA LEU A 43 0.79 -5.44 10.28
C LEU A 43 2.06 -4.75 10.82
N VAL A 44 2.92 -5.51 11.50
CA VAL A 44 4.17 -5.00 12.07
C VAL A 44 5.11 -4.52 10.97
N ALA A 45 5.30 -5.30 9.89
CA ALA A 45 6.14 -4.91 8.76
C ALA A 45 5.66 -3.59 8.11
N VAL A 46 4.34 -3.43 7.94
CA VAL A 46 3.76 -2.20 7.37
C VAL A 46 3.93 -1.00 8.32
N ILE A 47 3.79 -1.17 9.64
CA ILE A 47 4.12 -0.11 10.62
C ILE A 47 5.60 0.27 10.53
N LEU A 48 6.49 -0.72 10.41
CA LEU A 48 7.93 -0.48 10.32
C LEU A 48 8.33 0.19 8.99
N SER A 49 7.57 0.02 7.92
CA SER A 49 7.86 0.60 6.59
C SER A 49 7.64 2.12 6.51
N ALA A 50 6.98 2.74 7.49
CA ALA A 50 6.83 4.19 7.54
C ALA A 50 8.21 4.89 7.52
N GLN A 51 8.50 5.66 6.46
CA GLN A 51 9.78 6.34 6.22
C GLN A 51 11.01 5.40 6.31
N CYS A 52 10.85 4.16 5.85
CA CYS A 52 11.92 3.16 5.80
C CYS A 52 11.81 2.37 4.48
N THR A 53 12.94 1.93 3.95
CA THR A 53 12.94 1.10 2.73
C THR A 53 12.49 -0.32 3.03
N ASP A 54 11.78 -0.95 2.07
CA ASP A 54 11.33 -2.35 2.19
C ASP A 54 12.49 -3.31 2.49
N ALA A 55 13.65 -3.10 1.85
CA ALA A 55 14.86 -3.89 2.08
C ALA A 55 15.32 -3.85 3.55
N ARG A 56 15.35 -2.63 4.15
CA ARG A 56 15.74 -2.46 5.56
C ARG A 56 14.70 -3.07 6.50
N VAL A 57 13.42 -2.93 6.21
CA VAL A 57 12.37 -3.58 7.00
C VAL A 57 12.54 -5.09 6.95
N ASN A 58 12.71 -5.69 5.76
CA ASN A 58 12.89 -7.12 5.59
C ASN A 58 14.14 -7.67 6.32
N GLU A 59 15.23 -6.88 6.36
CA GLU A 59 16.44 -7.23 7.13
C GLU A 59 16.14 -7.32 8.64
N VAL A 60 15.45 -6.33 9.18
CA VAL A 60 15.10 -6.27 10.61
C VAL A 60 14.07 -7.34 10.98
N THR A 61 13.03 -7.50 10.16
CA THR A 61 11.94 -8.45 10.45
C THR A 61 12.38 -9.90 10.38
N ALA A 62 13.44 -10.23 9.66
CA ALA A 62 13.97 -11.59 9.58
C ALA A 62 14.39 -12.17 10.95
N SER A 63 14.86 -11.33 11.85
CA SER A 63 15.16 -11.71 13.24
C SER A 63 14.00 -11.41 14.19
N LEU A 64 13.31 -10.28 13.97
CA LEU A 64 12.22 -9.82 14.81
C LEU A 64 11.09 -10.86 14.92
N PHE A 65 10.66 -11.42 13.81
CA PHE A 65 9.55 -12.39 13.74
C PHE A 65 9.90 -13.77 14.31
N LYS A 66 11.19 -14.08 14.46
CA LYS A 66 11.64 -15.25 15.22
C LYS A 66 11.52 -15.05 16.73
N LYS A 67 11.70 -13.80 17.19
CA LYS A 67 11.63 -13.41 18.60
C LYS A 67 10.20 -13.15 19.06
N TYR A 68 9.38 -12.50 18.22
CA TYR A 68 8.02 -12.09 18.53
C TYR A 68 7.02 -12.74 17.56
N ARG A 69 6.39 -13.82 17.98
CA ARG A 69 5.49 -14.63 17.16
C ARG A 69 4.02 -14.31 17.38
N THR A 70 3.66 -13.81 18.56
CA THR A 70 2.31 -13.48 18.96
C THR A 70 2.20 -12.05 19.44
N ALA A 71 0.99 -11.51 19.55
CA ALA A 71 0.78 -10.17 20.08
C ALA A 71 1.26 -10.05 21.55
N GLU A 72 1.10 -11.10 22.33
CA GLU A 72 1.55 -11.16 23.72
C GLU A 72 3.07 -11.06 23.81
N ASP A 73 3.84 -11.59 22.86
CA ASP A 73 5.30 -11.52 22.89
C ASP A 73 5.79 -10.06 22.84
N TYR A 74 5.12 -9.20 22.07
CA TYR A 74 5.39 -7.76 22.03
C TYR A 74 5.07 -7.05 23.36
N LEU A 75 4.19 -7.62 24.20
CA LEU A 75 3.81 -7.06 25.49
C LEU A 75 4.73 -7.51 26.61
N ARG A 76 5.37 -8.69 26.49
CA ARG A 76 6.29 -9.26 27.50
C ARG A 76 7.59 -8.48 27.63
N VAL A 77 8.01 -7.77 26.61
CA VAL A 77 9.23 -6.96 26.62
C VAL A 77 8.94 -5.49 26.92
N SER A 78 9.95 -4.76 27.39
CA SER A 78 9.82 -3.31 27.57
C SER A 78 9.74 -2.56 26.23
N GLU A 79 9.20 -1.34 26.24
CA GLU A 79 9.19 -0.47 25.05
C GLU A 79 10.62 -0.18 24.57
N SER A 80 11.56 -0.01 25.50
CA SER A 80 12.98 0.24 25.19
C SER A 80 13.67 -0.96 24.54
N GLU A 81 13.33 -2.17 24.95
CA GLU A 81 13.87 -3.39 24.34
C GLU A 81 13.34 -3.54 22.89
N LEU A 82 12.05 -3.42 22.68
CA LEU A 82 11.48 -3.46 21.33
C LEU A 82 12.05 -2.34 20.45
N ALA A 83 12.20 -1.13 21.00
CA ALA A 83 12.79 0.01 20.28
C ALA A 83 14.24 -0.27 19.85
N ALA A 84 15.02 -0.97 20.67
CA ALA A 84 16.38 -1.40 20.34
C ALA A 84 16.38 -2.42 19.18
N ASP A 85 15.50 -3.41 19.22
CA ASP A 85 15.39 -4.45 18.19
C ASP A 85 15.01 -3.89 16.81
N ILE A 86 14.17 -2.84 16.76
CA ILE A 86 13.71 -2.21 15.51
C ILE A 86 14.47 -0.93 15.15
N ARG A 87 15.53 -0.58 15.89
CA ARG A 87 16.28 0.67 15.72
C ARG A 87 16.70 1.00 14.29
N PRO A 88 17.14 0.02 13.45
CA PRO A 88 17.55 0.31 12.08
C PRO A 88 16.44 0.81 11.16
N THR A 89 15.16 0.69 11.57
CA THR A 89 14.02 1.15 10.75
C THR A 89 13.73 2.65 10.88
N GLY A 90 14.42 3.38 11.75
CA GLY A 90 14.16 4.80 12.04
C GLY A 90 12.86 5.02 12.82
N PHE A 91 12.71 6.19 13.44
CA PHE A 91 11.52 6.52 14.27
C PHE A 91 11.13 5.42 15.29
N PHE A 92 12.10 4.67 15.71
CA PHE A 92 11.95 3.39 16.43
C PHE A 92 11.17 3.52 17.74
N ASN A 93 11.32 4.63 18.48
CA ASN A 93 10.55 4.84 19.72
C ASN A 93 9.04 4.96 19.44
N GLN A 94 8.66 5.73 18.42
CA GLN A 94 7.26 5.88 18.04
C GLN A 94 6.71 4.56 17.48
N LYS A 95 7.49 3.87 16.64
CA LYS A 95 7.10 2.56 16.08
C LYS A 95 6.94 1.51 17.17
N ALA A 96 7.86 1.43 18.13
CA ALA A 96 7.75 0.52 19.26
C ALA A 96 6.48 0.77 20.08
N ARG A 97 6.17 2.04 20.35
CA ARG A 97 4.94 2.44 21.03
C ARG A 97 3.70 2.04 20.25
N SER A 98 3.68 2.29 18.92
CA SER A 98 2.57 1.91 18.05
C SER A 98 2.38 0.40 18.01
N ILE A 99 3.44 -0.38 17.81
CA ILE A 99 3.38 -1.86 17.77
C ILE A 99 2.87 -2.41 19.11
N ARG A 100 3.41 -1.95 20.23
CA ARG A 100 2.92 -2.41 21.55
C ARG A 100 1.48 -2.00 21.83
N GLY A 101 1.09 -0.79 21.43
CA GLY A 101 -0.29 -0.34 21.54
C GLY A 101 -1.26 -1.18 20.68
N ALA A 102 -0.87 -1.48 19.44
CA ALA A 102 -1.63 -2.36 18.56
C ALA A 102 -1.71 -3.79 19.15
N ALA A 103 -0.58 -4.35 19.61
CA ALA A 103 -0.54 -5.67 20.21
C ALA A 103 -1.45 -5.76 21.46
N ARG A 104 -1.51 -4.71 22.28
CA ARG A 104 -2.40 -4.67 23.44
C ARG A 104 -3.87 -4.75 23.03
N LEU A 105 -4.32 -3.91 22.08
CA LEU A 105 -5.70 -3.96 21.61
C LEU A 105 -6.03 -5.29 20.93
N ILE A 106 -5.09 -5.88 20.19
CA ILE A 106 -5.27 -7.19 19.58
C ILE A 106 -5.54 -8.26 20.65
N VAL A 107 -4.79 -8.25 21.75
CA VAL A 107 -5.00 -9.20 22.85
C VAL A 107 -6.30 -8.91 23.61
N GLU A 108 -6.56 -7.64 23.96
CA GLU A 108 -7.65 -7.26 24.84
C GLU A 108 -9.03 -7.27 24.15
N GLU A 109 -9.08 -6.99 22.84
CA GLU A 109 -10.36 -6.74 22.16
C GLU A 109 -10.58 -7.59 20.90
N PHE A 110 -9.55 -8.29 20.41
CA PHE A 110 -9.63 -9.07 19.17
C PHE A 110 -9.13 -10.52 19.34
N ASP A 111 -9.20 -11.08 20.55
CA ASP A 111 -8.85 -12.48 20.85
C ASP A 111 -7.47 -12.91 20.34
N GLY A 112 -6.49 -11.99 20.38
CA GLY A 112 -5.13 -12.22 19.90
C GLY A 112 -4.98 -12.23 18.36
N ARG A 113 -6.02 -11.88 17.60
CA ARG A 113 -6.02 -11.87 16.13
C ARG A 113 -6.05 -10.45 15.58
N VAL A 114 -5.28 -10.21 14.53
CA VAL A 114 -5.37 -8.94 13.81
C VAL A 114 -6.78 -8.82 13.21
N PRO A 115 -7.50 -7.69 13.44
CA PRO A 115 -8.84 -7.50 12.87
C PRO A 115 -8.81 -7.52 11.34
N ASP A 116 -9.85 -8.08 10.75
CA ASP A 116 -10.01 -8.29 9.31
C ASP A 116 -10.87 -7.23 8.62
N THR A 117 -11.47 -6.32 9.39
CA THR A 117 -12.29 -5.21 8.90
C THR A 117 -11.53 -3.88 8.93
N MET A 118 -11.88 -2.96 8.03
CA MET A 118 -11.34 -1.59 8.03
C MET A 118 -11.57 -0.90 9.38
N ALA A 119 -12.79 -0.99 9.91
CA ALA A 119 -13.15 -0.39 11.19
C ALA A 119 -12.29 -0.92 12.35
N GLY A 120 -12.05 -2.23 12.39
CA GLY A 120 -11.18 -2.86 13.40
C GLY A 120 -9.71 -2.43 13.26
N LEU A 121 -9.19 -2.44 12.05
CA LEU A 121 -7.81 -2.03 11.76
C LEU A 121 -7.52 -0.58 12.14
N LEU A 122 -8.45 0.33 11.86
CA LEU A 122 -8.31 1.76 12.17
C LEU A 122 -8.29 2.07 13.68
N ARG A 123 -8.73 1.14 14.54
CA ARG A 123 -8.62 1.28 16.01
C ARG A 123 -7.20 1.04 16.51
N LEU A 124 -6.35 0.35 15.73
CA LEU A 124 -5.02 -0.02 16.15
C LEU A 124 -4.05 1.18 16.11
N PRO A 125 -3.32 1.48 17.19
CA PRO A 125 -2.29 2.51 17.20
C PRO A 125 -1.26 2.33 16.08
N GLY A 126 -0.97 3.41 15.34
CA GLY A 126 -0.04 3.39 14.22
C GLY A 126 -0.64 2.90 12.90
N VAL A 127 -1.92 2.59 12.88
CA VAL A 127 -2.65 2.15 11.69
C VAL A 127 -3.55 3.29 11.19
N ALA A 128 -3.10 3.98 10.16
CA ALA A 128 -3.90 4.92 9.40
C ALA A 128 -4.58 4.20 8.23
N ARG A 129 -5.50 4.88 7.53
CA ARG A 129 -6.29 4.32 6.42
C ARG A 129 -5.44 3.61 5.35
N LYS A 130 -4.32 4.23 4.93
CA LYS A 130 -3.36 3.58 4.02
C LYS A 130 -2.86 2.24 4.55
N THR A 131 -2.42 2.20 5.81
CA THR A 131 -1.93 0.97 6.45
C THR A 131 -3.03 -0.08 6.52
N ALA A 132 -4.25 0.31 6.90
CA ALA A 132 -5.39 -0.59 6.96
C ALA A 132 -5.72 -1.19 5.59
N ASN A 133 -5.77 -0.38 4.53
CA ASN A 133 -5.99 -0.86 3.14
C ASN A 133 -4.90 -1.87 2.73
N ILE A 134 -3.64 -1.61 3.06
CA ILE A 134 -2.52 -2.51 2.75
C ILE A 134 -2.65 -3.84 3.51
N VAL A 135 -2.85 -3.78 4.83
CA VAL A 135 -2.96 -4.98 5.66
C VAL A 135 -4.17 -5.81 5.24
N GLN A 136 -5.36 -5.21 5.16
CA GLN A 136 -6.58 -5.90 4.82
C GLN A 136 -6.50 -6.56 3.43
N GLY A 137 -6.01 -5.84 2.42
CA GLY A 137 -5.90 -6.36 1.06
C GLY A 137 -4.89 -7.50 0.90
N ASN A 138 -3.81 -7.49 1.69
CA ASN A 138 -2.77 -8.53 1.61
C ASN A 138 -3.10 -9.80 2.40
N VAL A 139 -3.71 -9.69 3.57
CA VAL A 139 -3.90 -10.84 4.47
C VAL A 139 -5.35 -11.31 4.58
N TYR A 140 -6.30 -10.48 4.19
CA TYR A 140 -7.73 -10.79 4.22
C TYR A 140 -8.45 -10.45 2.91
N PRO A 141 -7.99 -10.95 1.75
CA PRO A 141 -8.51 -10.50 0.45
C PRO A 141 -10.01 -10.75 0.26
N VAL A 142 -10.55 -11.83 0.83
CA VAL A 142 -12.00 -12.13 0.77
C VAL A 142 -12.80 -11.12 1.59
N ASN A 143 -12.38 -10.86 2.83
CA ASN A 143 -13.03 -9.91 3.72
C ASN A 143 -12.88 -8.48 3.17
N ALA A 144 -11.71 -8.13 2.65
CA ALA A 144 -11.47 -6.86 1.98
C ALA A 144 -12.41 -6.66 0.78
N ALA A 145 -12.69 -7.70 0.00
CA ALA A 145 -13.62 -7.59 -1.13
C ALA A 145 -15.05 -7.28 -0.69
N ALA A 146 -15.47 -7.76 0.49
CA ALA A 146 -16.80 -7.55 1.04
C ALA A 146 -16.92 -6.30 1.94
N ASP A 147 -15.81 -5.76 2.46
CA ASP A 147 -15.81 -4.63 3.39
C ASP A 147 -16.22 -3.33 2.67
N PRO A 148 -17.34 -2.68 3.07
CA PRO A 148 -17.81 -1.46 2.41
C PRO A 148 -16.81 -0.30 2.54
N ASP A 149 -16.00 -0.29 3.57
CA ASP A 149 -15.04 0.78 3.87
C ASP A 149 -13.66 0.56 3.21
N LYS A 150 -13.46 -0.57 2.49
CA LYS A 150 -12.24 -0.79 1.70
C LYS A 150 -12.00 0.34 0.72
N GLY A 151 -10.74 0.69 0.51
CA GLY A 151 -10.34 1.71 -0.45
C GLY A 151 -9.02 1.41 -1.14
N VAL A 152 -8.45 2.43 -1.77
CA VAL A 152 -7.15 2.42 -2.45
C VAL A 152 -6.06 2.90 -1.50
N ALA A 153 -4.97 2.17 -1.38
CA ALA A 153 -3.83 2.62 -0.59
C ALA A 153 -3.01 3.67 -1.36
N VAL A 154 -3.20 4.95 -1.03
CA VAL A 154 -2.50 6.05 -1.69
C VAL A 154 -1.17 6.35 -1.00
N ASP A 155 -0.07 5.98 -1.65
CA ASP A 155 1.29 6.35 -1.26
C ASP A 155 1.84 7.47 -2.16
N THR A 156 3.13 7.78 -2.03
CA THR A 156 3.78 8.83 -2.83
C THR A 156 3.85 8.47 -4.31
N HIS A 157 3.96 7.18 -4.68
CA HIS A 157 3.92 6.73 -6.07
C HIS A 157 2.50 6.83 -6.63
N VAL A 158 1.52 6.28 -5.94
CA VAL A 158 0.11 6.35 -6.34
C VAL A 158 -0.32 7.80 -6.51
N LYS A 159 -0.07 8.66 -5.51
CA LYS A 159 -0.35 10.10 -5.61
C LYS A 159 0.25 10.74 -6.86
N ARG A 160 1.56 10.54 -7.08
CA ARG A 160 2.26 11.16 -8.21
C ARG A 160 1.77 10.64 -9.56
N LEU A 161 1.68 9.32 -9.71
CA LEU A 161 1.30 8.71 -10.99
C LEU A 161 -0.17 8.95 -11.32
N SER A 162 -1.07 8.92 -10.34
CA SER A 162 -2.49 9.23 -10.59
C SER A 162 -2.67 10.64 -11.13
N ASN A 163 -1.90 11.61 -10.63
CA ASN A 163 -1.89 12.97 -11.18
C ASN A 163 -1.30 13.01 -12.60
N LEU A 164 -0.17 12.36 -12.85
CA LEU A 164 0.47 12.34 -14.17
C LEU A 164 -0.40 11.65 -15.23
N LEU A 165 -1.12 10.59 -14.86
CA LEU A 165 -2.04 9.87 -15.74
C LEU A 165 -3.38 10.60 -15.92
N GLY A 166 -3.60 11.71 -15.18
CA GLY A 166 -4.84 12.48 -15.23
C GLY A 166 -6.03 11.75 -14.61
N PHE A 167 -5.79 10.86 -13.65
CA PHE A 167 -6.83 10.17 -12.89
C PHE A 167 -7.41 11.03 -11.77
N THR A 168 -6.68 12.02 -11.32
CA THR A 168 -7.06 13.00 -10.32
C THR A 168 -6.27 14.29 -10.50
N SER A 169 -6.81 15.39 -10.00
CA SER A 169 -6.08 16.66 -9.83
C SER A 169 -5.79 16.98 -8.35
N GLU A 170 -6.20 16.08 -7.45
CA GLU A 170 -6.10 16.29 -6.01
C GLU A 170 -4.70 16.04 -5.46
N THR A 171 -4.39 16.70 -4.35
CA THR A 171 -3.12 16.54 -3.63
C THR A 171 -3.28 15.87 -2.27
N ASP A 172 -4.50 15.83 -1.75
CA ASP A 172 -4.84 15.15 -0.50
C ASP A 172 -5.04 13.64 -0.75
N PRO A 173 -4.35 12.74 -0.03
CA PRO A 173 -4.46 11.30 -0.25
C PRO A 173 -5.89 10.75 -0.11
N ALA A 174 -6.71 11.30 0.80
CA ALA A 174 -8.07 10.80 0.98
C ALA A 174 -9.00 11.22 -0.18
N LYS A 175 -8.72 12.37 -0.80
CA LYS A 175 -9.44 12.80 -2.00
C LYS A 175 -9.00 12.00 -3.23
N ILE A 176 -7.68 11.75 -3.38
CA ILE A 176 -7.14 10.88 -4.44
C ILE A 176 -7.73 9.48 -4.33
N GLU A 177 -7.83 8.93 -3.12
CA GLU A 177 -8.46 7.62 -2.86
C GLU A 177 -9.89 7.60 -3.41
N ARG A 178 -10.71 8.63 -3.11
CA ARG A 178 -12.09 8.74 -3.61
C ARG A 178 -12.16 8.82 -5.13
N ASP A 179 -11.34 9.68 -5.75
CA ASP A 179 -11.31 9.82 -7.20
C ASP A 179 -10.95 8.48 -7.89
N LEU A 180 -9.98 7.73 -7.33
CA LEU A 180 -9.60 6.42 -7.85
C LEU A 180 -10.70 5.37 -7.64
N MET A 181 -11.42 5.42 -6.52
CA MET A 181 -12.54 4.52 -6.26
C MET A 181 -13.74 4.79 -7.16
N GLU A 182 -13.98 6.05 -7.54
CA GLU A 182 -15.02 6.42 -8.53
C GLU A 182 -14.61 6.04 -9.95
N LEU A 183 -13.32 6.15 -10.27
CA LEU A 183 -12.79 5.92 -11.62
C LEU A 183 -12.65 4.44 -11.95
N LEU A 184 -12.35 3.58 -10.98
CA LEU A 184 -11.96 2.19 -11.18
C LEU A 184 -12.98 1.22 -10.57
N PRO A 185 -13.18 0.05 -11.19
CA PRO A 185 -13.96 -1.01 -10.59
C PRO A 185 -13.30 -1.51 -9.29
N ARG A 186 -14.12 -1.99 -8.36
CA ARG A 186 -13.71 -2.35 -7.01
C ARG A 186 -12.59 -3.41 -6.95
N GLU A 187 -12.59 -4.34 -7.88
CA GLU A 187 -11.54 -5.37 -8.01
C GLU A 187 -10.16 -4.79 -8.31
N ASP A 188 -10.09 -3.58 -8.85
CA ASP A 188 -8.85 -2.90 -9.20
C ASP A 188 -8.30 -2.00 -8.11
N TRP A 189 -9.05 -1.73 -7.03
CA TRP A 189 -8.61 -0.84 -5.95
C TRP A 189 -7.36 -1.33 -5.22
N PHE A 190 -7.20 -2.64 -5.08
CA PHE A 190 -5.99 -3.18 -4.45
C PHE A 190 -4.82 -3.32 -5.45
N PRO A 191 -5.01 -3.92 -6.65
CA PRO A 191 -3.93 -4.05 -7.63
C PRO A 191 -3.31 -2.72 -8.07
N ILE A 192 -4.12 -1.66 -8.26
CA ILE A 192 -3.59 -0.37 -8.76
C ILE A 192 -2.45 0.18 -7.91
N THR A 193 -2.51 0.00 -6.59
CA THR A 193 -1.44 0.46 -5.69
C THR A 193 -0.10 -0.12 -6.10
N TYR A 194 -0.01 -1.42 -6.31
CA TYR A 194 1.25 -2.10 -6.59
C TYR A 194 1.74 -1.90 -8.02
N VAL A 195 0.86 -1.93 -9.01
CA VAL A 195 1.27 -1.67 -10.40
C VAL A 195 1.78 -0.23 -10.58
N LEU A 196 1.18 0.75 -9.90
CA LEU A 196 1.69 2.13 -9.92
C LEU A 196 3.02 2.27 -9.16
N ILE A 197 3.22 1.54 -8.07
CA ILE A 197 4.51 1.53 -7.35
C ILE A 197 5.60 0.97 -8.27
N GLU A 198 5.39 -0.21 -8.88
CA GLU A 198 6.38 -0.84 -9.77
C GLU A 198 6.64 0.03 -11.00
N HIS A 199 5.61 0.55 -11.65
CA HIS A 199 5.77 1.46 -12.78
C HIS A 199 6.54 2.75 -12.40
N GLY A 200 6.27 3.28 -11.20
CA GLY A 200 6.96 4.45 -10.68
C GLY A 200 8.43 4.21 -10.35
N ARG A 201 8.80 2.98 -9.98
CA ARG A 201 10.18 2.55 -9.72
C ARG A 201 10.95 2.26 -11.01
N ALA A 202 10.31 1.56 -11.94
CA ALA A 202 10.95 1.08 -13.17
C ALA A 202 11.04 2.18 -14.24
N VAL A 203 9.93 2.79 -14.60
CA VAL A 203 9.78 3.64 -15.79
C VAL A 203 9.45 5.08 -15.45
N CYS A 204 8.33 5.33 -14.75
CA CYS A 204 7.86 6.68 -14.45
C CYS A 204 8.58 7.28 -13.23
N LYS A 205 9.90 7.50 -13.35
CA LYS A 205 10.74 8.03 -12.27
C LYS A 205 10.47 9.52 -12.04
N ALA A 206 10.54 9.96 -10.78
CA ALA A 206 10.18 11.34 -10.41
C ALA A 206 11.04 12.42 -11.10
N ARG A 207 12.34 12.19 -11.30
CA ARG A 207 13.26 13.17 -11.89
C ARG A 207 13.52 12.96 -13.37
N ARG A 208 13.48 11.72 -13.86
CA ARG A 208 13.81 11.35 -15.26
C ARG A 208 12.89 10.20 -15.68
N PRO A 209 11.63 10.49 -16.03
CA PRO A 209 10.73 9.46 -16.54
C PRO A 209 11.20 8.96 -17.90
N LEU A 210 11.07 7.65 -18.11
CA LEU A 210 11.45 6.98 -19.37
C LEU A 210 10.22 6.84 -20.27
N CYS A 211 9.64 7.98 -20.72
CA CYS A 211 8.40 8.00 -21.47
C CYS A 211 8.46 7.23 -22.80
N GLU A 212 9.61 7.19 -23.47
CA GLU A 212 9.81 6.40 -24.70
C GLU A 212 9.62 4.89 -24.47
N ALA A 213 9.98 4.39 -23.27
CA ALA A 213 9.82 2.98 -22.89
C ALA A 213 8.50 2.69 -22.15
N CYS A 214 7.63 3.69 -22.01
CA CYS A 214 6.41 3.55 -21.23
C CYS A 214 5.28 2.94 -22.04
N VAL A 215 4.72 1.82 -21.58
CA VAL A 215 3.64 1.07 -22.26
C VAL A 215 2.31 1.82 -22.34
N VAL A 216 2.20 2.98 -21.66
CA VAL A 216 1.00 3.83 -21.64
C VAL A 216 1.28 5.27 -22.06
N ASN A 217 2.39 5.53 -22.75
CA ASN A 217 2.80 6.87 -23.15
C ASN A 217 1.79 7.56 -24.09
N ASP A 218 1.15 6.79 -24.96
CA ASP A 218 0.12 7.26 -25.92
C ASP A 218 -1.19 7.68 -25.23
N LEU A 219 -1.43 7.21 -24.01
CA LEU A 219 -2.62 7.51 -23.19
C LEU A 219 -2.33 8.45 -22.01
N CYS A 220 -1.07 8.80 -21.77
CA CYS A 220 -0.66 9.61 -20.63
C CYS A 220 -0.65 11.10 -20.98
N PRO A 221 -1.48 11.97 -20.33
CA PRO A 221 -1.49 13.41 -20.61
C PRO A 221 -0.17 14.11 -20.30
N SER A 222 0.62 13.54 -19.37
CA SER A 222 1.92 14.08 -18.97
C SER A 222 3.10 13.44 -19.71
N SER A 223 2.86 12.67 -20.78
CA SER A 223 3.92 12.07 -21.57
C SER A 223 4.80 13.14 -22.23
N LEU A 224 6.11 12.91 -22.24
CA LEU A 224 7.10 13.80 -22.86
C LEU A 224 7.40 13.44 -24.33
N VAL A 225 6.69 12.44 -24.88
CA VAL A 225 6.83 11.95 -26.25
C VAL A 225 5.49 11.86 -26.94
#